data_164c484c76bcccb880557f61c761fa7b
#
_entry.id   164c484c76bcccb880557f61c761fa7b
#
_cell.length_a   1.000
_cell.length_b   1.000
_cell.length_c   1.000
_cell.angle_alpha   90.00
_cell.angle_beta   90.00
_cell.angle_gamma   90.00
#
_symmetry.space_group_name_H-M   'P 1'
#
loop_
_entity.id
_entity.type
_entity.pdbx_description
1 polymer ?
#
loop_
_entity_poly.entity_id
_entity_poly.type
_entity_poly.pdbx_seq_one_letter_code
_entity_poly.pdbx_strand_id
1 'polypeptide(L)'
;MDTIEDVELGTALNRRELQRYLDRVSDRWPIAIAYLGGARVADEHGAPPQRERGPEFVVVLVSSGYQGMPWLERVYHAGSLWDGLEMGAPADVHCYTPDEFERKRVTLRAVREAAEHGLDMLAIAV
;
A
#
# COMPACT_ATOMS: atom_id res chain seq x y z
N MET A 1 25.17 -5.62 -15.54
CA MET A 1 24.42 -4.89 -15.75
C MET A 1 23.16 -4.73 -15.07
N ASP A 2 23.31 -4.63 -13.84
CA ASP A 2 22.19 -4.42 -12.99
C ASP A 2 21.47 -3.16 -13.33
N THR A 3 22.20 -2.15 -13.74
CA THR A 3 21.58 -0.89 -14.10
C THR A 3 20.62 -1.04 -15.23
N ILE A 4 20.97 -1.85 -16.19
CA ILE A 4 20.10 -2.08 -17.31
C ILE A 4 18.84 -2.79 -16.88
N GLU A 5 19.02 -3.78 -16.02
CA GLU A 5 17.86 -4.49 -15.52
C GLU A 5 16.95 -3.57 -14.74
N ASP A 6 17.52 -2.67 -13.96
CA ASP A 6 16.71 -1.74 -13.22
C ASP A 6 15.92 -0.84 -14.12
N VAL A 7 16.51 -0.41 -15.21
CA VAL A 7 15.82 0.44 -16.16
C VAL A 7 14.70 -0.34 -16.84
N GLU A 8 14.97 -1.56 -17.23
CA GLU A 8 13.96 -2.38 -17.87
C GLU A 8 12.84 -2.71 -16.90
N LEU A 9 13.19 -2.81 -15.64
CA LEU A 9 12.22 -3.11 -14.61
C LEU A 9 11.74 -1.85 -13.93
N GLY A 10 11.39 -0.86 -14.73
CA GLY A 10 10.91 0.41 -14.17
C GLY A 10 9.68 0.27 -13.32
N THR A 11 9.03 -0.91 -13.33
CA THR A 11 7.89 -1.18 -12.48
C THR A 11 8.29 -1.86 -11.17
N ALA A 12 9.57 -2.20 -11.00
CA ALA A 12 10.00 -2.85 -9.78
C ALA A 12 9.78 -1.96 -8.59
N LEU A 13 9.42 -2.56 -7.48
CA LEU A 13 9.12 -1.82 -6.27
C LEU A 13 10.39 -1.30 -5.61
N ASN A 14 10.33 -0.08 -5.15
CA ASN A 14 11.39 0.50 -4.34
C ASN A 14 11.16 0.03 -2.90
N ARG A 15 11.71 -1.13 -2.58
CA ARG A 15 11.45 -1.75 -1.29
C ARG A 15 12.06 -0.97 -0.14
N ARG A 16 13.16 -0.26 -0.39
CA ARG A 16 13.78 0.56 0.64
C ARG A 16 12.86 1.72 1.02
N GLU A 17 12.26 2.36 0.05
CA GLU A 17 11.33 3.44 0.36
C GLU A 17 10.06 2.90 1.00
N LEU A 18 9.61 1.73 0.57
CA LEU A 18 8.44 1.10 1.18
C LEU A 18 8.68 0.84 2.66
N GLN A 19 9.89 0.39 3.01
CA GLN A 19 10.25 0.20 4.41
C GLN A 19 10.23 1.54 5.15
N ARG A 20 10.78 2.57 4.53
CA ARG A 20 10.78 3.89 5.16
C ARG A 20 9.36 4.41 5.38
N TYR A 21 8.48 4.17 4.42
CA TYR A 21 7.08 4.57 4.59
C TYR A 21 6.45 3.81 5.75
N LEU A 22 6.68 2.51 5.81
CA LEU A 22 6.13 1.70 6.91
C LEU A 22 6.65 2.22 8.25
N ASP A 23 7.94 2.56 8.32
CA ASP A 23 8.51 3.12 9.54
C ASP A 23 7.83 4.42 9.93
N ARG A 24 7.57 5.28 8.95
CA ARG A 24 6.94 6.57 9.23
C ARG A 24 5.51 6.41 9.76
N VAL A 25 4.73 5.52 9.15
CA VAL A 25 3.36 5.33 9.64
C VAL A 25 3.35 4.59 10.97
N SER A 26 4.29 3.69 11.19
CA SER A 26 4.38 2.94 12.44
C SER A 26 4.81 3.81 13.60
N ASP A 27 5.54 4.89 13.32
CA ASP A 27 5.90 5.84 14.36
C ASP A 27 4.67 6.60 14.87
N ARG A 28 3.65 6.71 14.05
CA ARG A 28 2.46 7.48 14.41
C ARG A 28 1.34 6.61 14.97
N TRP A 29 1.21 5.40 14.47
CA TRP A 29 0.12 4.51 14.88
C TRP A 29 0.64 3.09 14.98
N PRO A 30 0.09 2.30 15.92
CA PRO A 30 0.46 0.87 15.99
C PRO A 30 -0.19 0.12 14.82
N ILE A 31 0.61 -0.15 13.81
CA ILE A 31 0.11 -0.79 12.59
C ILE A 31 0.03 -2.29 12.79
N ALA A 32 -1.17 -2.85 12.76
CA ALA A 32 -1.38 -4.28 12.93
C ALA A 32 -1.35 -5.03 11.60
N ILE A 33 -1.80 -4.38 10.52
CA ILE A 33 -1.85 -4.97 9.19
C ILE A 33 -1.50 -3.87 8.20
N ALA A 34 -0.69 -4.21 7.20
CA ALA A 34 -0.35 -3.28 6.14
C ALA A 34 -0.20 -4.04 4.84
N TYR A 35 -1.04 -3.72 3.85
CA TYR A 35 -1.00 -4.35 2.54
C TYR A 35 -0.73 -3.32 1.46
N LEU A 36 0.00 -3.73 0.44
CA LEU A 36 0.24 -2.92 -0.74
C LEU A 36 -0.31 -3.65 -1.96
N GLY A 37 -1.24 -3.00 -2.65
CA GLY A 37 -1.81 -3.50 -3.88
C GLY A 37 -1.72 -2.45 -4.97
N GLY A 38 -2.54 -2.62 -6.01
CA GLY A 38 -2.58 -1.70 -7.12
C GLY A 38 -1.90 -2.25 -8.35
N ALA A 39 -1.94 -1.47 -9.43
CA ALA A 39 -1.47 -1.94 -10.73
C ALA A 39 0.02 -2.26 -10.73
N ARG A 40 0.84 -1.47 -10.01
CA ARG A 40 2.28 -1.71 -9.96
C ARG A 40 2.63 -3.03 -9.31
N VAL A 41 1.88 -3.41 -8.28
CA VAL A 41 2.11 -4.66 -7.58
C VAL A 41 1.68 -5.83 -8.46
N ALA A 42 0.56 -5.69 -9.16
CA ALA A 42 0.10 -6.72 -10.08
C ALA A 42 1.12 -6.95 -11.20
N ASP A 43 1.70 -5.87 -11.73
CA ASP A 43 2.72 -5.99 -12.77
C ASP A 43 3.95 -6.73 -12.23
N GLU A 44 4.36 -6.41 -11.02
CA GLU A 44 5.54 -7.05 -10.45
C GLU A 44 5.32 -8.54 -10.26
N HIS A 45 4.08 -8.93 -9.95
CA HIS A 45 3.76 -10.34 -9.75
C HIS A 45 3.45 -11.06 -11.08
N GLY A 46 3.58 -10.35 -12.20
CA GLY A 46 3.36 -10.99 -13.48
C GLY A 46 1.92 -11.18 -13.85
N ALA A 47 1.02 -10.45 -13.23
CA ALA A 47 -0.40 -10.56 -13.57
C ALA A 47 -0.62 -10.09 -15.01
N PRO A 48 -1.60 -10.66 -15.70
CA PRO A 48 -1.86 -10.23 -17.07
C PRO A 48 -2.32 -8.77 -17.11
N PRO A 49 -2.05 -8.06 -18.20
CA PRO A 49 -2.49 -6.68 -18.33
C PRO A 49 -4.01 -6.60 -18.25
N GLN A 50 -4.50 -5.52 -17.69
CA GLN A 50 -5.91 -5.33 -17.55
C GLN A 50 -6.31 -4.05 -18.24
N ARG A 51 -7.53 -4.05 -18.76
CA ARG A 51 -8.03 -2.91 -19.48
C ARG A 51 -8.11 -1.70 -18.57
N GLU A 52 -8.67 -1.91 -17.39
CA GLU A 52 -8.75 -0.85 -16.39
C GLU A 52 -7.85 -1.25 -15.23
N ARG A 53 -6.79 -0.50 -15.06
CA ARG A 53 -5.79 -0.90 -14.08
C ARG A 53 -6.05 -0.32 -12.69
N GLY A 54 -6.85 0.75 -12.62
CA GLY A 54 -7.10 1.41 -11.35
C GLY A 54 -5.87 2.14 -10.85
N PRO A 55 -5.80 2.41 -9.54
CA PRO A 55 -4.67 3.14 -8.96
C PRO A 55 -3.37 2.39 -9.13
N GLU A 56 -2.29 3.16 -9.26
CA GLU A 56 -0.95 2.57 -9.36
C GLU A 56 -0.60 1.80 -8.09
N PHE A 57 -0.85 2.42 -6.94
CA PHE A 57 -0.63 1.78 -5.65
C PHE A 57 -1.88 1.94 -4.79
N VAL A 58 -2.19 0.89 -4.04
CA VAL A 58 -3.23 0.92 -3.02
C VAL A 58 -2.58 0.50 -1.72
N VAL A 59 -2.67 1.36 -0.70
CA VAL A 59 -2.13 1.05 0.61
C VAL A 59 -3.29 0.83 1.56
N VAL A 60 -3.27 -0.28 2.29
CA VAL A 60 -4.27 -0.57 3.31
C VAL A 60 -3.56 -0.69 4.65
N LEU A 61 -3.88 0.21 5.56
CA LEU A 61 -3.30 0.24 6.89
C LEU A 61 -4.39 -0.02 7.91
N VAL A 62 -4.11 -0.91 8.85
CA VAL A 62 -5.07 -1.26 9.90
C VAL A 62 -4.42 -0.97 11.25
N SER A 63 -5.08 -0.15 12.05
CA SER A 63 -4.54 0.24 13.35
C SER A 63 -5.66 0.58 14.31
N SER A 64 -5.53 0.13 15.56
CA SER A 64 -6.44 0.56 16.60
C SER A 64 -6.29 2.05 16.90
N GLY A 65 -5.17 2.64 16.49
CA GLY A 65 -4.95 4.07 16.68
C GLY A 65 -5.86 4.94 15.84
N TYR A 66 -6.55 4.37 14.87
CA TYR A 66 -7.51 5.12 14.05
C TYR A 66 -8.88 5.24 14.71
N GLN A 67 -9.08 4.56 15.83
CA GLN A 67 -10.36 4.61 16.52
C GLN A 67 -10.66 6.05 16.92
N GLY A 68 -11.83 6.52 16.52
CA GLY A 68 -12.24 7.88 16.86
C GLY A 68 -11.70 8.97 15.96
N MET A 69 -10.78 8.63 15.04
CA MET A 69 -10.27 9.62 14.08
C MET A 69 -11.19 9.70 12.88
N PRO A 70 -11.53 10.91 12.42
CA PRO A 70 -12.29 11.06 11.18
C PRO A 70 -11.53 10.46 10.01
N TRP A 71 -12.27 9.88 9.07
CA TRP A 71 -11.66 9.19 7.93
C TRP A 71 -10.68 10.08 7.16
N LEU A 72 -11.08 11.32 6.87
CA LEU A 72 -10.22 12.20 6.08
C LEU A 72 -8.92 12.53 6.78
N GLU A 73 -8.92 12.64 8.11
CA GLU A 73 -7.69 12.88 8.84
C GLU A 73 -6.73 11.71 8.72
N ARG A 74 -7.26 10.49 8.83
CA ARG A 74 -6.42 9.30 8.70
C ARG A 74 -5.72 9.29 7.35
N VAL A 75 -6.51 9.46 6.30
CA VAL A 75 -6.02 9.36 4.93
C VAL A 75 -5.06 10.51 4.62
N TYR A 76 -5.39 11.70 5.09
CA TYR A 76 -4.51 12.85 4.86
C TYR A 76 -3.15 12.63 5.50
N HIS A 77 -3.12 12.22 6.77
CA HIS A 77 -1.85 12.04 7.45
C HIS A 77 -1.06 10.87 6.91
N ALA A 78 -1.70 9.72 6.71
CA ALA A 78 -1.00 8.56 6.20
C ALA A 78 -0.55 8.75 4.76
N GLY A 79 -1.39 9.43 3.96
CA GLY A 79 -1.06 9.70 2.57
C GLY A 79 0.08 10.70 2.43
N SER A 80 0.16 11.68 3.32
CA SER A 80 1.22 12.69 3.23
C SER A 80 2.59 12.10 3.53
N LEU A 81 2.65 10.92 4.12
CA LEU A 81 3.92 10.27 4.39
C LEU A 81 4.44 9.44 3.22
N TRP A 82 3.60 9.25 2.21
CA TRP A 82 3.96 8.47 1.03
C TRP A 82 4.79 9.33 0.08
N ASP A 83 5.94 8.82 -0.33
CA ASP A 83 6.83 9.53 -1.25
C ASP A 83 6.59 9.01 -2.67
N GLY A 84 5.75 9.70 -3.41
CA GLY A 84 5.40 9.28 -4.76
C GLY A 84 6.54 9.35 -5.73
N LEU A 85 7.50 10.26 -5.49
CA LEU A 85 8.66 10.34 -6.38
C LEU A 85 9.54 9.12 -6.21
N GLU A 86 9.82 8.73 -4.96
CA GLU A 86 10.65 7.55 -4.71
C GLU A 86 9.95 6.27 -5.13
N MET A 87 8.63 6.20 -4.95
CA MET A 87 7.89 5.00 -5.33
C MET A 87 7.52 4.96 -6.80
N GLY A 88 7.57 6.09 -7.46
CA GLY A 88 7.25 6.18 -8.90
C GLY A 88 5.81 6.50 -9.20
N ALA A 89 4.94 6.62 -8.20
CA ALA A 89 3.54 6.95 -8.42
C ALA A 89 2.87 7.26 -7.09
N PRO A 90 1.75 7.96 -7.11
CA PRO A 90 0.98 8.19 -5.88
C PRO A 90 0.27 6.93 -5.42
N ALA A 91 -0.21 6.94 -4.20
CA ALA A 91 -0.94 5.83 -3.63
C ALA A 91 -2.33 6.26 -3.20
N ASP A 92 -3.28 5.34 -3.37
CA ASP A 92 -4.62 5.46 -2.81
C ASP A 92 -4.56 4.79 -1.43
N VAL A 93 -4.67 5.58 -0.38
CA VAL A 93 -4.42 5.11 0.98
C VAL A 93 -5.74 4.88 1.72
N HIS A 94 -5.89 3.71 2.29
CA HIS A 94 -7.05 3.30 3.07
C HIS A 94 -6.60 3.02 4.50
N CYS A 95 -7.28 3.62 5.47
CA CYS A 95 -6.91 3.49 6.88
C CYS A 95 -8.11 3.02 7.68
N TYR A 96 -8.01 1.88 8.32
CA TYR A 96 -9.14 1.26 9.00
C TYR A 96 -8.75 0.83 10.41
N THR A 97 -9.73 0.85 11.31
CA THR A 97 -9.59 0.08 12.55
C THR A 97 -9.76 -1.40 12.20
N PRO A 98 -9.37 -2.32 13.10
CA PRO A 98 -9.53 -3.75 12.81
C PRO A 98 -10.96 -4.14 12.45
N ASP A 99 -11.96 -3.61 13.16
CA ASP A 99 -13.35 -3.95 12.86
C ASP A 99 -13.77 -3.42 11.50
N GLU A 100 -13.38 -2.20 11.20
CA GLU A 100 -13.70 -1.62 9.90
C GLU A 100 -13.06 -2.42 8.77
N PHE A 101 -11.82 -2.86 8.97
CA PHE A 101 -11.13 -3.63 7.94
C PHE A 101 -11.86 -4.92 7.62
N GLU A 102 -12.35 -5.63 8.64
CA GLU A 102 -13.07 -6.88 8.41
C GLU A 102 -14.30 -6.66 7.53
N ARG A 103 -14.97 -5.53 7.67
CA ARG A 103 -16.10 -5.21 6.83
C ARG A 103 -15.69 -4.77 5.44
N LYS A 104 -14.65 -3.92 5.36
CA LYS A 104 -14.26 -3.34 4.08
C LYS A 104 -13.60 -4.34 3.15
N ARG A 105 -12.89 -5.31 3.67
CA ARG A 105 -12.25 -6.30 2.81
C ARG A 105 -13.27 -7.20 2.13
N VAL A 106 -14.49 -7.22 2.62
CA VAL A 106 -15.57 -7.97 1.98
C VAL A 106 -16.28 -7.11 0.94
N THR A 107 -16.44 -5.82 1.20
CA THR A 107 -17.28 -4.95 0.39
C THR A 107 -16.53 -4.10 -0.61
N LEU A 108 -15.27 -3.77 -0.36
CA LEU A 108 -14.50 -2.93 -1.27
C LEU A 108 -13.49 -3.77 -2.03
N ARG A 109 -13.62 -3.77 -3.35
CA ARG A 109 -12.79 -4.59 -4.19
C ARG A 109 -11.30 -4.27 -4.02
N ALA A 110 -10.94 -2.98 -3.97
CA ALA A 110 -9.54 -2.60 -3.85
C ALA A 110 -8.92 -3.14 -2.57
N VAL A 111 -9.67 -3.10 -1.47
CA VAL A 111 -9.19 -3.60 -0.18
C VAL A 111 -9.06 -5.12 -0.22
N ARG A 112 -10.07 -5.79 -0.79
CA ARG A 112 -10.05 -7.25 -0.90
C ARG A 112 -8.86 -7.70 -1.72
N GLU A 113 -8.63 -7.06 -2.86
CA GLU A 113 -7.53 -7.48 -3.73
C GLU A 113 -6.19 -7.21 -3.10
N ALA A 114 -6.03 -6.11 -2.39
CA ALA A 114 -4.77 -5.86 -1.70
C ALA A 114 -4.52 -6.90 -0.62
N ALA A 115 -5.56 -7.31 0.09
CA ALA A 115 -5.41 -8.29 1.16
C ALA A 115 -5.14 -9.69 0.61
N GLU A 116 -5.77 -10.06 -0.51
CA GLU A 116 -5.65 -11.42 -1.03
C GLU A 116 -4.48 -11.60 -1.98
N HIS A 117 -4.15 -10.56 -2.74
CA HIS A 117 -3.17 -10.68 -3.82
C HIS A 117 -2.05 -9.67 -3.74
N GLY A 118 -2.10 -8.75 -2.78
CA GLY A 118 -1.06 -7.75 -2.63
C GLY A 118 0.10 -8.26 -1.80
N LEU A 119 0.98 -7.33 -1.44
CA LEU A 119 2.12 -7.63 -0.61
C LEU A 119 1.79 -7.30 0.84
N ASP A 120 2.20 -8.18 1.74
CA ASP A 120 2.12 -7.91 3.17
C ASP A 120 3.34 -7.09 3.53
N MET A 121 3.14 -5.79 3.76
CA MET A 121 4.26 -4.88 3.98
C MET A 121 5.03 -5.24 5.25
N LEU A 122 4.34 -5.76 6.26
CA LEU A 122 5.03 -6.13 7.49
C LEU A 122 5.95 -7.31 7.28
N ALA A 123 5.58 -8.23 6.39
CA ALA A 123 6.42 -9.39 6.12
C ALA A 123 7.65 -9.03 5.31
N ILE A 124 7.53 -8.11 4.34
CA ILE A 124 8.67 -7.77 3.51
C ILE A 124 9.60 -6.76 4.18
N ALA A 125 9.16 -6.19 5.28
CA ALA A 125 9.95 -5.19 5.99
C ALA A 125 10.95 -5.81 6.94
N VAL A 126 11.05 -7.10 6.98
CA VAL A 126 11.96 -7.78 7.91
C VAL A 126 13.38 -7.90 7.36
#